data_0c78795647cc86641ace3156592592c4
#
_entry.id   0c78795647cc86641ace3156592592c4
#
_cell.length_a   1.000
_cell.length_b   1.000
_cell.length_c   1.000
_cell.angle_alpha   90.00
_cell.angle_beta   90.00
_cell.angle_gamma   90.00
#
_symmetry.space_group_name_H-M   'P 1'
#
loop_
_entity.id
_entity.type
_entity.pdbx_description
1 polymer ?
#
loop_
_entity_poly.entity_id
_entity_poly.type
_entity_poly.pdbx_seq_one_letter_code
_entity_poly.pdbx_strand_id
1 'polypeptide(L)'
;TTSKEGRDAILKEIKAQLNQFDKIASSTNYNGQTLLQKSSTDSSASDSQQYQSGLKGEDIIESSSVQSNTQGLGLSALVNQNSTTFSASDARDLLKSVDNAINGLNEVRTEFGTTQKQLESSSRNLLTQQTSTLNAASLFDTDYTKESSNFSKQNILAQIGAYGQVPSTSVNQQNVLRLLS
;
A
#
# COMPACT_ATOMS: atom_id res chain seq x y z
N THR A 1 -5.33 50.47 -18.04
CA THR A 1 -4.55 49.89 -19.16
C THR A 1 -3.08 49.83 -18.76
N THR A 2 -2.57 48.63 -18.51
CA THR A 2 -1.17 48.40 -18.14
C THR A 2 -0.27 48.72 -19.35
N SER A 3 0.87 49.38 -19.12
CA SER A 3 1.86 49.64 -20.17
C SER A 3 2.39 48.33 -20.76
N LYS A 4 3.05 48.41 -21.92
CA LYS A 4 3.68 47.22 -22.54
C LYS A 4 4.72 46.63 -21.60
N GLU A 5 5.56 47.45 -20.99
CA GLU A 5 6.60 47.04 -20.03
C GLU A 5 5.98 46.38 -18.79
N GLY A 6 4.85 46.86 -18.31
CA GLY A 6 4.12 46.23 -17.20
C GLY A 6 3.56 44.85 -17.57
N ARG A 7 3.04 44.70 -18.79
CA ARG A 7 2.58 43.37 -19.26
C ARG A 7 3.74 42.40 -19.46
N ASP A 8 4.88 42.87 -19.99
CA ASP A 8 6.10 42.07 -20.13
C ASP A 8 6.58 41.54 -18.77
N ALA A 9 6.62 42.43 -17.77
CA ALA A 9 7.04 42.04 -16.42
C ALA A 9 6.10 40.98 -15.80
N ILE A 10 4.78 41.17 -15.92
CA ILE A 10 3.77 40.23 -15.42
C ILE A 10 3.89 38.88 -16.14
N LEU A 11 3.98 38.85 -17.46
CA LEU A 11 4.12 37.61 -18.23
C LEU A 11 5.42 36.88 -17.91
N LYS A 12 6.52 37.60 -17.70
CA LYS A 12 7.79 37.00 -17.29
C LYS A 12 7.68 36.32 -15.94
N GLU A 13 7.02 36.95 -14.98
CA GLU A 13 6.78 36.39 -13.65
C GLU A 13 5.89 35.14 -13.73
N ILE A 14 4.78 35.19 -14.45
CA ILE A 14 3.89 34.05 -14.65
C ILE A 14 4.65 32.89 -15.28
N LYS A 15 5.44 33.13 -16.33
CA LYS A 15 6.25 32.06 -16.97
C LYS A 15 7.28 31.46 -16.01
N ALA A 16 7.89 32.27 -15.15
CA ALA A 16 8.81 31.76 -14.13
C ALA A 16 8.11 30.85 -13.12
N GLN A 17 6.89 31.23 -12.68
CA GLN A 17 6.08 30.40 -11.78
C GLN A 17 5.62 29.09 -12.45
N LEU A 18 5.20 29.12 -13.71
CA LEU A 18 4.82 27.94 -14.48
C LEU A 18 6.00 27.00 -14.69
N ASN A 19 7.19 27.53 -14.99
CA ASN A 19 8.41 26.71 -15.05
C ASN A 19 8.76 26.08 -13.70
N GLN A 20 8.54 26.79 -12.61
CA GLN A 20 8.75 26.23 -11.27
C GLN A 20 7.72 25.15 -10.94
N PHE A 21 6.47 25.33 -11.37
CA PHE A 21 5.42 24.34 -11.26
C PHE A 21 5.78 23.04 -12.01
N ASP A 22 6.26 23.15 -13.27
CA ASP A 22 6.72 21.98 -14.04
C ASP A 22 7.92 21.28 -13.39
N LYS A 23 8.83 22.03 -12.76
CA LYS A 23 9.92 21.43 -11.96
C LYS A 23 9.40 20.65 -10.77
N ILE A 24 8.37 21.13 -10.07
CA ILE A 24 7.73 20.41 -8.97
C ILE A 24 7.12 19.11 -9.50
N ALA A 25 6.36 19.17 -10.60
CA ALA A 25 5.77 18.00 -11.20
C ALA A 25 6.82 16.94 -11.61
N SER A 26 7.93 17.39 -12.23
CA SER A 26 9.00 16.52 -12.69
C SER A 26 9.89 15.95 -11.57
N SER A 27 10.01 16.66 -10.46
CA SER A 27 10.83 16.24 -9.31
C SER A 27 10.07 15.44 -8.27
N THR A 28 8.73 15.42 -8.34
CA THR A 28 7.91 14.63 -7.43
C THR A 28 8.00 13.16 -7.82
N ASN A 29 8.79 12.41 -7.07
CA ASN A 29 9.03 11.00 -7.34
C ASN A 29 8.98 10.17 -6.05
N TYR A 30 8.72 8.88 -6.22
CA TYR A 30 8.81 7.88 -5.18
C TYR A 30 9.47 6.62 -5.76
N ASN A 31 10.48 6.11 -5.10
CA ASN A 31 11.22 4.91 -5.51
C ASN A 31 11.73 4.97 -6.98
N GLY A 32 12.16 6.17 -7.43
CA GLY A 32 12.66 6.40 -8.77
C GLY A 32 11.60 6.59 -9.86
N GLN A 33 10.31 6.53 -9.51
CA GLN A 33 9.20 6.80 -10.43
C GLN A 33 8.59 8.17 -10.15
N THR A 34 8.39 8.96 -11.21
CA THR A 34 7.67 10.22 -11.13
C THR A 34 6.17 9.96 -10.96
N LEU A 35 5.54 10.68 -10.02
CA LEU A 35 4.14 10.43 -9.66
C LEU A 35 3.16 11.33 -10.42
N LEU A 36 3.59 12.50 -10.87
CA LEU A 36 2.75 13.51 -11.47
C LEU A 36 2.88 13.62 -13.00
N GLN A 37 3.81 12.89 -13.57
CA GLN A 37 4.04 12.72 -15.01
C GLN A 37 4.89 11.48 -15.26
N LYS A 38 5.01 11.02 -16.51
CA LYS A 38 5.65 9.73 -16.83
C LYS A 38 7.14 9.67 -16.45
N SER A 39 7.87 10.74 -16.70
CA SER A 39 9.26 10.87 -16.27
C SER A 39 9.63 12.34 -16.06
N SER A 40 10.80 12.60 -15.49
CA SER A 40 11.27 13.98 -15.26
C SER A 40 11.43 14.81 -16.53
N THR A 41 11.55 14.17 -17.69
CA THR A 41 11.74 14.82 -18.99
C THR A 41 10.55 14.66 -19.94
N ASP A 42 9.62 13.74 -19.64
CA ASP A 42 8.43 13.45 -20.44
C ASP A 42 7.24 14.21 -19.89
N SER A 43 6.49 14.88 -20.78
CA SER A 43 5.27 15.61 -20.42
C SER A 43 4.00 14.76 -20.53
N SER A 44 4.10 13.46 -20.79
CA SER A 44 2.96 12.54 -20.80
C SER A 44 2.44 12.25 -19.38
N ALA A 45 1.24 11.69 -19.28
CA ALA A 45 0.68 11.23 -18.01
C ALA A 45 1.57 10.16 -17.37
N SER A 46 1.63 10.11 -16.05
CA SER A 46 2.27 9.03 -15.31
C SER A 46 1.58 7.70 -15.58
N ASP A 47 2.30 6.61 -15.44
CA ASP A 47 1.65 5.30 -15.38
C ASP A 47 0.89 5.16 -14.06
N SER A 48 -0.22 4.43 -14.08
CA SER A 48 -0.94 4.10 -12.84
C SER A 48 -0.06 3.25 -11.92
N GLN A 49 -0.12 3.52 -10.62
CA GLN A 49 0.60 2.73 -9.63
C GLN A 49 -0.32 1.64 -9.10
N GLN A 50 0.18 0.41 -9.06
CA GLN A 50 -0.55 -0.73 -8.55
C GLN A 50 -0.03 -1.13 -7.17
N TYR A 51 -0.94 -1.27 -6.22
CA TYR A 51 -0.65 -1.64 -4.84
C TYR A 51 -1.35 -2.95 -4.51
N GLN A 52 -0.58 -3.97 -4.11
CA GLN A 52 -1.15 -5.23 -3.65
C GLN A 52 -1.92 -5.00 -2.34
N SER A 53 -3.21 -5.29 -2.35
CA SER A 53 -4.15 -5.02 -1.25
C SER A 53 -4.67 -6.28 -0.57
N GLY A 54 -4.27 -7.47 -1.04
CA GLY A 54 -4.72 -8.75 -0.51
C GLY A 54 -3.78 -9.90 -0.88
N LEU A 55 -4.22 -11.13 -0.63
CA LEU A 55 -3.44 -12.35 -0.83
C LEU A 55 -3.51 -12.89 -2.26
N LYS A 56 -4.50 -12.47 -3.03
CA LYS A 56 -4.69 -12.92 -4.41
C LYS A 56 -4.07 -11.91 -5.37
N GLY A 57 -3.60 -12.38 -6.52
CA GLY A 57 -2.99 -11.53 -7.54
C GLY A 57 -3.93 -10.45 -8.12
N GLU A 58 -5.24 -10.66 -8.00
CA GLU A 58 -6.31 -9.73 -8.41
C GLU A 58 -6.65 -8.67 -7.34
N ASP A 59 -6.16 -8.84 -6.11
CA ASP A 59 -6.41 -7.89 -5.01
C ASP A 59 -5.47 -6.67 -5.16
N ILE A 60 -5.74 -5.83 -6.14
CA ILE A 60 -4.93 -4.66 -6.47
C ILE A 60 -5.75 -3.38 -6.28
N ILE A 61 -5.16 -2.39 -5.65
CA ILE A 61 -5.63 -1.00 -5.66
C ILE A 61 -4.77 -0.23 -6.63
N GLU A 62 -5.40 0.46 -7.58
CA GLU A 62 -4.71 1.20 -8.63
C GLU A 62 -4.91 2.70 -8.43
N SER A 63 -3.84 3.49 -8.54
CA SER A 63 -3.94 4.94 -8.59
C SER A 63 -4.22 5.41 -10.01
N SER A 64 -4.86 6.57 -10.15
CA SER A 64 -5.06 7.17 -11.47
C SER A 64 -3.74 7.57 -12.12
N SER A 65 -3.70 7.44 -13.43
CA SER A 65 -2.65 8.04 -14.27
C SER A 65 -2.86 9.55 -14.35
N VAL A 66 -1.86 10.35 -14.03
CA VAL A 66 -1.99 11.81 -13.94
C VAL A 66 -0.92 12.53 -14.75
N GLN A 67 -1.27 13.72 -15.24
CA GLN A 67 -0.35 14.65 -15.89
C GLN A 67 -0.57 16.03 -15.27
N SER A 68 0.08 16.26 -14.12
CA SER A 68 -0.06 17.49 -13.36
C SER A 68 1.11 18.46 -13.63
N ASN A 69 1.31 18.79 -14.89
CA ASN A 69 2.23 19.82 -15.36
C ASN A 69 1.46 20.85 -16.19
N THR A 70 2.13 21.91 -16.66
CA THR A 70 1.51 22.97 -17.46
C THR A 70 0.83 22.45 -18.72
N GLN A 71 1.36 21.42 -19.35
CA GLN A 71 0.76 20.80 -20.52
C GLN A 71 -0.51 20.01 -20.18
N GLY A 72 -0.46 19.14 -19.17
CA GLY A 72 -1.60 18.32 -18.76
C GLY A 72 -2.76 19.15 -18.22
N LEU A 73 -2.46 20.27 -17.59
CA LEU A 73 -3.46 21.19 -17.07
C LEU A 73 -3.95 22.24 -18.07
N GLY A 74 -3.53 22.14 -19.34
CA GLY A 74 -3.99 23.05 -20.40
C GLY A 74 -3.45 24.47 -20.30
N LEU A 75 -2.31 24.70 -19.62
CA LEU A 75 -1.68 26.01 -19.43
C LEU A 75 -0.64 26.34 -20.48
N SER A 76 -0.44 25.52 -21.51
CA SER A 76 0.55 25.71 -22.57
C SER A 76 0.35 27.04 -23.32
N ALA A 77 -0.89 27.48 -23.50
CA ALA A 77 -1.18 28.76 -24.10
C ALA A 77 -0.60 29.94 -23.30
N LEU A 78 -0.57 29.83 -21.97
CA LEU A 78 -0.03 30.86 -21.06
C LEU A 78 1.50 30.92 -21.13
N VAL A 79 2.16 29.74 -21.23
CA VAL A 79 3.62 29.63 -21.43
C VAL A 79 4.06 30.29 -22.73
N ASN A 80 3.25 30.16 -23.79
CA ASN A 80 3.56 30.63 -25.15
C ASN A 80 3.10 32.09 -25.43
N GLN A 81 2.47 32.75 -24.46
CA GLN A 81 2.00 34.16 -24.66
C GLN A 81 3.14 35.12 -24.96
N ASN A 82 2.83 36.11 -25.81
CA ASN A 82 3.74 37.19 -26.14
C ASN A 82 3.11 38.54 -25.71
N SER A 83 3.87 39.33 -24.99
CA SER A 83 3.42 40.64 -24.50
C SER A 83 3.00 41.65 -25.56
N THR A 84 3.55 41.53 -26.80
CA THR A 84 3.21 42.41 -27.93
C THR A 84 1.79 42.20 -28.44
N THR A 85 1.29 40.97 -28.38
CA THR A 85 -0.04 40.58 -28.86
C THR A 85 -1.04 40.36 -27.75
N PHE A 86 -0.61 40.41 -26.49
CA PHE A 86 -1.41 40.13 -25.32
C PHE A 86 -2.53 41.18 -25.09
N SER A 87 -3.75 40.80 -25.29
CA SER A 87 -4.94 41.63 -25.15
C SER A 87 -5.67 41.36 -23.82
N ALA A 88 -6.64 42.21 -23.51
CA ALA A 88 -7.53 42.01 -22.37
C ALA A 88 -8.45 40.77 -22.55
N SER A 89 -8.73 40.40 -23.80
CA SER A 89 -9.46 39.16 -24.10
C SER A 89 -8.62 37.92 -23.75
N ASP A 90 -7.36 37.94 -24.20
CA ASP A 90 -6.41 36.83 -23.90
C ASP A 90 -6.23 36.65 -22.38
N ALA A 91 -6.17 37.77 -21.64
CA ALA A 91 -6.07 37.69 -20.17
C ALA A 91 -7.29 37.01 -19.54
N ARG A 92 -8.52 37.24 -20.03
CA ARG A 92 -9.73 36.60 -19.51
C ARG A 92 -9.76 35.10 -19.86
N ASP A 93 -9.33 34.72 -21.07
CA ASP A 93 -9.30 33.34 -21.50
C ASP A 93 -8.23 32.55 -20.75
N LEU A 94 -7.09 33.19 -20.44
CA LEU A 94 -6.05 32.59 -19.60
C LEU A 94 -6.49 32.43 -18.15
N LEU A 95 -7.28 33.38 -17.60
CA LEU A 95 -7.87 33.23 -16.26
C LEU A 95 -8.77 31.96 -16.21
N LYS A 96 -9.61 31.75 -17.23
CA LYS A 96 -10.42 30.53 -17.31
C LYS A 96 -9.56 29.26 -17.38
N SER A 97 -8.45 29.33 -18.13
CA SER A 97 -7.52 28.18 -18.19
C SER A 97 -6.89 27.89 -16.83
N VAL A 98 -6.54 28.92 -16.05
CA VAL A 98 -6.03 28.76 -14.68
C VAL A 98 -7.11 28.20 -13.76
N ASP A 99 -8.35 28.68 -13.83
CA ASP A 99 -9.47 28.13 -13.05
C ASP A 99 -9.70 26.65 -13.37
N ASN A 100 -9.68 26.29 -14.65
CA ASN A 100 -9.79 24.89 -15.08
C ASN A 100 -8.61 24.04 -14.57
N ALA A 101 -7.39 24.57 -14.59
CA ALA A 101 -6.22 23.90 -14.05
C ALA A 101 -6.33 23.65 -12.54
N ILE A 102 -6.84 24.65 -11.79
CA ILE A 102 -7.10 24.50 -10.35
C ILE A 102 -8.15 23.40 -10.09
N ASN A 103 -9.22 23.36 -10.89
CA ASN A 103 -10.24 22.31 -10.78
C ASN A 103 -9.63 20.94 -11.09
N GLY A 104 -8.84 20.81 -12.16
CA GLY A 104 -8.13 19.56 -12.49
C GLY A 104 -7.18 19.09 -11.37
N LEU A 105 -6.44 20.02 -10.75
CA LEU A 105 -5.61 19.67 -9.59
C LEU A 105 -6.43 19.20 -8.38
N ASN A 106 -7.59 19.80 -8.15
CA ASN A 106 -8.49 19.38 -7.08
C ASN A 106 -9.07 17.98 -7.36
N GLU A 107 -9.37 17.65 -8.60
CA GLU A 107 -9.79 16.29 -9.01
C GLU A 107 -8.68 15.27 -8.73
N VAL A 108 -7.46 15.52 -9.20
CA VAL A 108 -6.29 14.68 -8.94
C VAL A 108 -6.07 14.49 -7.43
N ARG A 109 -6.16 15.55 -6.66
CA ARG A 109 -6.03 15.51 -5.20
C ARG A 109 -7.11 14.66 -4.56
N THR A 110 -8.34 14.73 -5.06
CA THR A 110 -9.47 13.92 -4.56
C THR A 110 -9.27 12.44 -4.88
N GLU A 111 -8.80 12.12 -6.07
CA GLU A 111 -8.49 10.75 -6.49
C GLU A 111 -7.38 10.14 -5.62
N PHE A 112 -6.29 10.84 -5.42
CA PHE A 112 -5.23 10.38 -4.51
C PHE A 112 -5.73 10.22 -3.07
N GLY A 113 -6.58 11.14 -2.59
CA GLY A 113 -7.21 11.01 -1.28
C GLY A 113 -8.11 9.77 -1.15
N THR A 114 -8.79 9.41 -2.24
CA THR A 114 -9.62 8.19 -2.30
C THR A 114 -8.74 6.94 -2.30
N THR A 115 -7.71 6.91 -3.14
CA THR A 115 -6.74 5.81 -3.19
C THR A 115 -6.05 5.60 -1.83
N GLN A 116 -5.66 6.69 -1.17
CA GLN A 116 -5.09 6.63 0.19
C GLN A 116 -6.06 5.99 1.19
N LYS A 117 -7.32 6.39 1.20
CA LYS A 117 -8.35 5.80 2.09
C LYS A 117 -8.58 4.32 1.80
N GLN A 118 -8.56 3.91 0.53
CA GLN A 118 -8.66 2.50 0.14
C GLN A 118 -7.46 1.70 0.66
N LEU A 119 -6.24 2.23 0.51
CA LEU A 119 -5.02 1.62 1.01
C LEU A 119 -5.03 1.50 2.55
N GLU A 120 -5.47 2.54 3.26
CA GLU A 120 -5.60 2.50 4.72
C GLU A 120 -6.64 1.46 5.17
N SER A 121 -7.77 1.36 4.48
CA SER A 121 -8.80 0.36 4.77
C SER A 121 -8.29 -1.05 4.50
N SER A 122 -7.63 -1.27 3.37
CA SER A 122 -7.03 -2.55 3.03
C SER A 122 -5.95 -2.97 4.02
N SER A 123 -5.08 -2.04 4.42
CA SER A 123 -4.05 -2.29 5.44
C SER A 123 -4.66 -2.75 6.77
N ARG A 124 -5.74 -2.09 7.22
CA ARG A 124 -6.46 -2.51 8.43
C ARG A 124 -7.06 -3.92 8.29
N ASN A 125 -7.65 -4.22 7.14
CA ASN A 125 -8.22 -5.55 6.87
C ASN A 125 -7.13 -6.63 6.88
N LEU A 126 -5.99 -6.38 6.25
CA LEU A 126 -4.86 -7.30 6.23
C LEU A 126 -4.30 -7.55 7.65
N LEU A 127 -4.17 -6.50 8.47
CA LEU A 127 -3.76 -6.64 9.87
C LEU A 127 -4.75 -7.48 10.67
N THR A 128 -6.04 -7.29 10.46
CA THR A 128 -7.10 -8.09 11.11
C THR A 128 -7.02 -9.55 10.66
N GLN A 129 -6.86 -9.82 9.38
CA GLN A 129 -6.68 -11.17 8.83
C GLN A 129 -5.42 -11.83 9.39
N GLN A 130 -4.30 -11.10 9.44
CA GLN A 130 -3.04 -11.59 10.00
C GLN A 130 -3.23 -11.97 11.47
N THR A 131 -3.87 -11.12 12.27
CA THR A 131 -4.14 -11.39 13.68
C THR A 131 -5.05 -12.62 13.84
N SER A 132 -6.09 -12.74 13.02
CA SER A 132 -6.98 -13.91 13.03
C SER A 132 -6.25 -15.21 12.64
N THR A 133 -5.38 -15.14 11.65
CA THR A 133 -4.57 -16.28 11.21
C THR A 133 -3.57 -16.71 12.29
N LEU A 134 -2.90 -15.75 12.93
CA LEU A 134 -1.98 -16.02 14.05
C LEU A 134 -2.71 -16.64 15.25
N ASN A 135 -3.90 -16.13 15.57
CA ASN A 135 -4.73 -16.68 16.64
C ASN A 135 -5.18 -18.13 16.32
N ALA A 136 -5.61 -18.38 15.07
CA ALA A 136 -5.96 -19.72 14.61
C ALA A 136 -4.74 -20.68 14.68
N ALA A 137 -3.58 -20.26 14.19
CA ALA A 137 -2.35 -21.03 14.26
C ALA A 137 -1.96 -21.37 15.70
N SER A 138 -2.08 -20.40 16.62
CA SER A 138 -1.82 -20.60 18.05
C SER A 138 -2.79 -21.59 18.70
N LEU A 139 -4.06 -21.61 18.30
CA LEU A 139 -5.03 -22.59 18.75
C LEU A 139 -4.67 -24.00 18.28
N PHE A 140 -4.31 -24.17 17.01
CA PHE A 140 -3.88 -25.46 16.48
C PHE A 140 -2.61 -25.98 17.17
N ASP A 141 -1.63 -25.13 17.40
CA ASP A 141 -0.39 -25.50 18.11
C ASP A 141 -0.67 -25.93 19.56
N THR A 142 -1.57 -25.22 20.24
CA THR A 142 -1.95 -25.54 21.63
C THR A 142 -2.71 -26.87 21.71
N ASP A 143 -3.64 -27.14 20.80
CA ASP A 143 -4.39 -28.38 20.75
C ASP A 143 -3.48 -29.57 20.39
N TYR A 144 -2.57 -29.41 19.44
CA TYR A 144 -1.60 -30.46 19.10
C TYR A 144 -0.70 -30.81 20.29
N THR A 145 -0.22 -29.80 21.01
CA THR A 145 0.63 -30.02 22.21
C THR A 145 -0.12 -30.72 23.32
N LYS A 146 -1.39 -30.36 23.57
CA LYS A 146 -2.24 -31.06 24.54
C LYS A 146 -2.52 -32.52 24.16
N GLU A 147 -2.89 -32.74 22.90
CA GLU A 147 -3.20 -34.09 22.40
C GLU A 147 -1.96 -34.98 22.40
N SER A 148 -0.80 -34.46 22.00
CA SER A 148 0.47 -35.18 22.08
C SER A 148 0.84 -35.51 23.54
N SER A 149 0.61 -34.62 24.47
CA SER A 149 0.84 -34.85 25.91
C SER A 149 -0.12 -35.93 26.47
N ASN A 150 -1.41 -35.86 26.08
CA ASN A 150 -2.42 -36.85 26.50
C ASN A 150 -2.10 -38.22 25.92
N PHE A 151 -1.70 -38.30 24.63
CA PHE A 151 -1.28 -39.55 24.01
C PHE A 151 -0.06 -40.16 24.70
N SER A 152 0.94 -39.33 25.04
CA SER A 152 2.12 -39.78 25.78
C SER A 152 1.76 -40.32 27.17
N LYS A 153 0.86 -39.61 27.91
CA LYS A 153 0.36 -40.11 29.22
C LYS A 153 -0.38 -41.44 29.11
N GLN A 154 -1.26 -41.57 28.11
CA GLN A 154 -1.99 -42.82 27.89
C GLN A 154 -1.06 -43.97 27.54
N ASN A 155 -0.03 -43.77 26.69
CA ASN A 155 0.98 -44.76 26.39
C ASN A 155 1.80 -45.20 27.62
N ILE A 156 2.19 -44.24 28.47
CA ILE A 156 2.90 -44.53 29.72
C ILE A 156 2.01 -45.33 30.68
N LEU A 157 0.76 -44.96 30.83
CA LEU A 157 -0.22 -45.67 31.68
C LEU A 157 -0.48 -47.07 31.16
N ALA A 158 -0.58 -47.28 29.85
CA ALA A 158 -0.73 -48.60 29.22
C ALA A 158 0.50 -49.48 29.48
N GLN A 159 1.70 -48.90 29.38
CA GLN A 159 2.94 -49.64 29.69
C GLN A 159 3.03 -50.02 31.18
N ILE A 160 2.69 -49.09 32.08
CA ILE A 160 2.67 -49.38 33.53
C ILE A 160 1.63 -50.45 33.86
N GLY A 161 0.43 -50.40 33.22
CA GLY A 161 -0.62 -51.41 33.37
C GLY A 161 -0.15 -52.81 32.88
N ALA A 162 0.58 -52.85 31.77
CA ALA A 162 1.16 -54.11 31.26
C ALA A 162 2.24 -54.67 32.19
N TYR A 163 3.08 -53.82 32.77
CA TYR A 163 4.07 -54.25 33.77
C TYR A 163 3.44 -54.68 35.10
N GLY A 164 2.33 -54.05 35.49
CA GLY A 164 1.57 -54.41 36.73
C GLY A 164 0.81 -55.73 36.62
N GLN A 165 0.63 -56.29 35.42
CA GLN A 165 -0.01 -57.59 35.19
C GLN A 165 1.00 -58.74 35.02
N VAL A 166 2.30 -58.51 35.20
CA VAL A 166 3.23 -59.62 35.31
C VAL A 166 2.89 -60.34 36.59
N PRO A 167 2.39 -61.56 36.52
CA PRO A 167 1.89 -62.24 37.72
C PRO A 167 3.06 -62.51 38.69
N SER A 168 2.90 -61.99 39.91
CA SER A 168 3.81 -62.32 41.05
C SER A 168 3.76 -63.79 41.45
N THR A 169 3.14 -64.64 40.65
CA THR A 169 2.97 -66.09 40.90
C THR A 169 4.22 -66.86 40.68
N SER A 170 5.19 -66.44 39.87
CA SER A 170 6.40 -67.22 39.60
C SER A 170 7.47 -67.09 40.70
N VAL A 171 7.52 -65.99 41.41
CA VAL A 171 8.53 -65.75 42.46
C VAL A 171 8.13 -66.40 43.79
N ASN A 172 6.82 -66.44 44.08
CA ASN A 172 6.35 -67.12 45.34
C ASN A 172 6.37 -68.60 45.27
N GLN A 173 6.19 -69.27 44.13
CA GLN A 173 6.27 -70.75 44.02
C GLN A 173 7.69 -71.25 44.19
N GLN A 174 8.71 -70.56 43.68
CA GLN A 174 10.09 -70.99 43.87
C GLN A 174 10.60 -70.80 45.31
N ASN A 175 10.12 -69.77 46.01
CA ASN A 175 10.52 -69.55 47.39
C ASN A 175 9.82 -70.55 48.38
N VAL A 176 8.59 -70.95 48.10
CA VAL A 176 7.89 -71.99 48.90
C VAL A 176 8.48 -73.36 48.70
N LEU A 177 8.88 -73.70 47.50
CA LEU A 177 9.57 -75.01 47.24
C LEU A 177 10.97 -75.04 47.87
N ARG A 178 11.65 -73.95 48.08
CA ARG A 178 12.95 -73.87 48.73
C ARG A 178 12.91 -73.98 50.26
N LEU A 179 11.75 -73.71 50.86
CA LEU A 179 11.53 -73.74 52.29
C LEU A 179 11.02 -75.12 52.79
N LEU A 180 10.63 -75.98 51.83
CA LEU A 180 10.11 -77.34 52.12
C LEU A 180 11.07 -78.50 51.77
N SER A 181 12.27 -78.16 51.33
CA SER A 181 13.38 -79.14 51.11
C SER A 181 14.50 -78.83 52.08
#